data_b28cc51e8ae718fc2f50351a1ae9ed35
#
_entry.id   b28cc51e8ae718fc2f50351a1ae9ed35
#
_cell.length_a   1.000
_cell.length_b   1.000
_cell.length_c   1.000
_cell.angle_alpha   90.00
_cell.angle_beta   90.00
_cell.angle_gamma   90.00
#
_symmetry.space_group_name_H-M   'P 1'
#
loop_
_entity.id
_entity.type
_entity.pdbx_description
1 polymer ?
#
loop_
_entity_poly.entity_id
_entity_poly.type
_entity_poly.pdbx_seq_one_letter_code
_entity_poly.pdbx_strand_id
1 'polypeptide(L)'
;MGDDSVIVEGVQSEDSEASYYSAPHGAGRAMSRNQARGKINRKTGKVISKGLVSRQDMDQWLRNKGVLLRGGDTDEAPQAYKRLEKVLAHHSNLKVLHKLRPLCVVMAGREISLRDPYKD
;
A
#
# COMPACT_ATOMS: atom_id res chain seq x y z
N MET A 1 -1.08 -0.06 -1.79
CA MET A 1 -2.22 0.08 -2.73
C MET A 1 -1.69 -0.02 -4.16
N GLY A 2 -2.32 -0.83 -5.01
CA GLY A 2 -2.02 -0.90 -6.44
C GLY A 2 -0.66 -1.51 -6.86
N ASP A 3 0.19 -1.95 -5.97
CA ASP A 3 1.38 -2.72 -6.31
C ASP A 3 1.02 -4.20 -6.50
N ASP A 4 1.93 -4.97 -7.10
CA ASP A 4 1.72 -6.38 -7.36
C ASP A 4 1.54 -7.16 -6.04
N SER A 5 0.82 -8.27 -6.11
CA SER A 5 0.74 -9.26 -5.04
C SER A 5 1.42 -10.55 -5.49
N VAL A 6 1.72 -11.44 -4.55
CA VAL A 6 2.36 -12.73 -4.88
C VAL A 6 1.64 -13.88 -4.20
N ILE A 7 1.66 -15.03 -4.84
CA ILE A 7 1.38 -16.31 -4.20
C ILE A 7 2.74 -16.94 -3.88
N VAL A 8 2.92 -17.30 -2.63
CA VAL A 8 4.17 -17.87 -2.14
C VAL A 8 3.95 -19.26 -1.55
N GLU A 9 4.98 -20.07 -1.60
CA GLU A 9 5.11 -21.36 -0.93
C GLU A 9 6.16 -21.23 0.17
N GLY A 10 5.88 -21.77 1.36
CA GLY A 10 6.88 -21.87 2.42
C GLY A 10 7.95 -22.90 2.07
N VAL A 11 9.20 -22.54 2.32
CA VAL A 11 10.35 -23.45 2.14
C VAL A 11 10.85 -23.88 3.51
N GLN A 12 11.06 -25.17 3.70
CA GLN A 12 11.64 -25.71 4.94
C GLN A 12 13.09 -25.23 5.06
N SER A 13 13.40 -24.54 6.15
CA SER A 13 14.73 -23.98 6.45
C SER A 13 14.83 -23.64 7.94
N GLU A 14 16.03 -23.36 8.42
CA GLU A 14 16.24 -22.84 9.78
C GLU A 14 15.48 -21.52 10.02
N ASP A 15 15.42 -20.64 9.00
CA ASP A 15 14.65 -19.40 9.05
C ASP A 15 13.15 -19.67 9.20
N SER A 16 12.63 -20.72 8.56
CA SER A 16 11.22 -21.13 8.69
C SER A 16 10.91 -21.56 10.11
N GLU A 17 11.76 -22.35 10.71
CA GLU A 17 11.61 -22.79 12.11
C GLU A 17 11.73 -21.62 13.07
N ALA A 18 12.74 -20.77 12.92
CA ALA A 18 12.95 -19.58 13.74
C ALA A 18 11.78 -18.59 13.69
N SER A 19 11.11 -18.50 12.53
CA SER A 19 9.94 -17.65 12.32
C SER A 19 8.60 -18.34 12.62
N TYR A 20 8.61 -19.51 13.21
CA TYR A 20 7.41 -20.34 13.46
C TYR A 20 6.58 -20.58 12.20
N TYR A 21 7.25 -20.80 11.06
CA TYR A 21 6.62 -20.98 9.73
C TYR A 21 5.69 -19.84 9.32
N SER A 22 6.00 -18.64 9.77
CA SER A 22 5.21 -17.45 9.44
C SER A 22 5.72 -16.78 8.16
N ALA A 23 4.82 -16.02 7.53
CA ALA A 23 5.12 -15.21 6.35
C ALA A 23 4.58 -13.79 6.52
N PRO A 24 5.22 -12.76 5.94
CA PRO A 24 4.67 -11.42 5.95
C PRO A 24 3.39 -11.38 5.11
N HIS A 25 2.32 -10.80 5.63
CA HIS A 25 1.07 -10.60 4.88
C HIS A 25 1.10 -9.35 3.98
N GLY A 26 2.12 -8.51 4.09
CA GLY A 26 2.29 -7.29 3.29
C GLY A 26 3.69 -6.70 3.41
N ALA A 27 4.01 -5.78 2.51
CA ALA A 27 5.35 -5.19 2.42
C ALA A 27 5.71 -4.28 3.62
N GLY A 28 4.74 -3.82 4.37
CA GLY A 28 4.92 -2.86 5.45
C GLY A 28 5.14 -1.42 4.95
N ARG A 29 4.92 -0.47 5.83
CA ARG A 29 5.02 0.96 5.51
C ARG A 29 6.47 1.43 5.56
N ALA A 30 6.82 2.33 4.64
CA ALA A 30 8.09 3.06 4.64
C ALA A 30 7.98 4.39 5.41
N MET A 31 6.76 4.93 5.56
CA MET A 31 6.47 6.17 6.28
C MET A 31 5.11 6.12 6.97
N SER A 32 4.89 6.97 7.97
CA SER A 32 3.60 7.08 8.65
C SER A 32 2.53 7.69 7.75
N ARG A 33 1.24 7.49 8.08
CA ARG A 33 0.12 8.12 7.37
C ARG A 33 0.23 9.64 7.33
N ASN A 34 0.59 10.26 8.46
CA ASN A 34 0.76 11.71 8.54
C ASN A 34 1.93 12.23 7.71
N GLN A 35 3.03 11.48 7.62
CA GLN A 35 4.13 11.82 6.72
C GLN A 35 3.69 11.74 5.25
N ALA A 36 2.96 10.69 4.88
CA ALA A 36 2.51 10.50 3.50
C ALA A 36 1.54 11.61 3.06
N ARG A 37 0.43 11.83 3.77
CA ARG A 37 -0.62 12.79 3.36
C ARG A 37 -0.44 14.22 3.87
N GLY A 38 0.41 14.43 4.88
CA GLY A 38 0.50 15.70 5.60
C GLY A 38 -0.54 15.81 6.72
N LYS A 39 -0.54 16.95 7.37
CA LYS A 39 -1.45 17.25 8.50
C LYS A 39 -2.09 18.60 8.31
N ILE A 40 -3.39 18.64 8.44
CA ILE A 40 -4.22 19.85 8.37
C ILE A 40 -4.92 20.05 9.71
N ASN A 41 -4.96 21.27 10.20
CA ASN A 41 -5.77 21.63 11.35
C ASN A 41 -7.25 21.57 10.95
N ARG A 42 -7.99 20.62 11.50
CA ARG A 42 -9.39 20.39 11.14
C ARG A 42 -10.34 21.56 11.49
N LYS A 43 -9.96 22.39 12.50
CA LYS A 43 -10.77 23.54 12.91
C LYS A 43 -10.55 24.77 12.03
N THR A 44 -9.29 25.00 11.62
CA THR A 44 -8.90 26.23 10.90
C THR A 44 -8.63 26.01 9.42
N GLY A 45 -8.56 24.75 8.95
CA GLY A 45 -8.17 24.39 7.58
C GLY A 45 -6.69 24.65 7.25
N LYS A 46 -5.90 25.19 8.22
CA LYS A 46 -4.48 25.48 7.97
C LYS A 46 -3.66 24.21 7.85
N VAL A 47 -2.76 24.17 6.85
CA VAL A 47 -1.78 23.11 6.68
C VAL A 47 -0.74 23.23 7.79
N ILE A 48 -0.62 22.19 8.62
CA ILE A 48 0.40 22.08 9.69
C ILE A 48 1.68 21.50 9.12
N SER A 49 1.57 20.47 8.29
CA SER A 49 2.70 19.89 7.56
C SER A 49 2.25 19.41 6.18
N LYS A 50 3.10 19.63 5.17
CA LYS A 50 2.88 19.12 3.81
C LYS A 50 3.17 17.61 3.79
N GLY A 51 2.37 16.84 3.05
CA GLY A 51 2.63 15.42 2.80
C GLY A 51 3.82 15.20 1.88
N LEU A 52 4.49 14.07 2.07
CA LEU A 52 5.59 13.63 1.22
C LEU A 52 5.10 13.00 -0.10
N VAL A 53 3.84 12.54 -0.13
CA VAL A 53 3.21 11.95 -1.32
C VAL A 53 2.17 12.92 -1.86
N SER A 54 2.33 13.37 -3.09
CA SER A 54 1.33 14.17 -3.77
C SER A 54 0.25 13.27 -4.40
N ARG A 55 -0.96 13.80 -4.53
CA ARG A 55 -2.05 13.12 -5.25
C ARG A 55 -1.66 12.86 -6.70
N GLN A 56 -0.99 13.81 -7.33
CA GLN A 56 -0.54 13.70 -8.70
C GLN A 56 0.44 12.53 -8.90
N ASP A 57 1.43 12.37 -8.01
CA ASP A 57 2.41 11.28 -8.08
C ASP A 57 1.74 9.92 -7.87
N MET A 58 0.81 9.83 -6.93
CA MET A 58 0.03 8.62 -6.69
C MET A 58 -0.80 8.24 -7.93
N ASP A 59 -1.55 9.18 -8.49
CA ASP A 59 -2.41 8.95 -9.64
C ASP A 59 -1.59 8.62 -10.89
N GLN A 60 -0.43 9.25 -11.08
CA GLN A 60 0.49 8.93 -12.18
C GLN A 60 1.04 7.51 -12.06
N TRP A 61 1.42 7.11 -10.85
CA TRP A 61 1.91 5.75 -10.59
C TRP A 61 0.84 4.70 -10.92
N LEU A 62 -0.41 4.92 -10.46
CA LEU A 62 -1.54 4.02 -10.72
C LEU A 62 -1.87 3.93 -12.22
N ARG A 63 -1.86 5.07 -12.93
CA ARG A 63 -2.04 5.11 -14.39
C ARG A 63 -0.96 4.30 -15.11
N ASN A 64 0.31 4.49 -14.74
CA ASN A 64 1.43 3.76 -15.35
C ASN A 64 1.33 2.24 -15.15
N LYS A 65 0.77 1.81 -14.01
CA LYS A 65 0.49 0.39 -13.71
C LYS A 65 -0.82 -0.12 -14.35
N GLY A 66 -1.67 0.75 -14.88
CA GLY A 66 -2.99 0.40 -15.40
C GLY A 66 -3.97 -0.04 -14.32
N VAL A 67 -3.86 0.52 -13.11
CA VAL A 67 -4.69 0.15 -11.94
C VAL A 67 -5.80 1.18 -11.75
N LEU A 68 -7.04 0.72 -11.76
CA LEU A 68 -8.21 1.52 -11.40
C LEU A 68 -8.31 1.64 -9.88
N LEU A 69 -8.38 2.86 -9.35
CA LEU A 69 -8.58 3.12 -7.93
C LEU A 69 -10.00 3.63 -7.66
N ARG A 70 -10.64 3.08 -6.62
CA ARG A 70 -11.85 3.59 -6.00
C ARG A 70 -11.61 3.83 -4.52
N GLY A 71 -11.86 5.07 -4.06
CA GLY A 71 -11.57 5.50 -2.68
C GLY A 71 -10.07 5.64 -2.41
N GLY A 72 -9.71 5.68 -1.13
CA GLY A 72 -8.32 5.85 -0.68
C GLY A 72 -7.80 7.29 -0.78
N ASP A 73 -6.66 7.52 -0.13
CA ASP A 73 -5.98 8.82 -0.13
C ASP A 73 -4.45 8.58 -0.13
N THR A 74 -3.68 9.64 -0.21
CA THR A 74 -2.21 9.62 -0.31
C THR A 74 -1.52 8.94 0.87
N ASP A 75 -2.18 8.79 2.01
CA ASP A 75 -1.66 8.01 3.14
C ASP A 75 -1.60 6.49 2.86
N GLU A 76 -2.34 6.00 1.87
CA GLU A 76 -2.30 4.62 1.42
C GLU A 76 -1.64 4.47 0.03
N ALA A 77 -1.02 5.53 -0.46
CA ALA A 77 -0.34 5.51 -1.75
C ALA A 77 0.78 4.46 -1.81
N PRO A 78 1.10 3.93 -3.00
CA PRO A 78 2.19 2.95 -3.16
C PRO A 78 3.53 3.45 -2.61
N GLN A 79 3.79 4.75 -2.74
CA GLN A 79 5.01 5.40 -2.25
C GLN A 79 5.15 5.41 -0.71
N ALA A 80 4.04 5.20 0.01
CA ALA A 80 4.05 5.11 1.47
C ALA A 80 4.49 3.75 2.00
N TYR A 81 4.68 2.77 1.11
CA TYR A 81 5.02 1.39 1.43
C TYR A 81 6.39 0.98 0.90
N LYS A 82 6.99 -0.01 1.55
CA LYS A 82 8.19 -0.68 1.02
C LYS A 82 7.86 -1.39 -0.29
N ARG A 83 8.83 -1.50 -1.17
CA ARG A 83 8.65 -2.25 -2.43
C ARG A 83 8.62 -3.74 -2.14
N LEU A 84 7.59 -4.43 -2.66
CA LEU A 84 7.38 -5.86 -2.43
C LEU A 84 8.61 -6.69 -2.80
N GLU A 85 9.25 -6.41 -3.93
CA GLU A 85 10.44 -7.12 -4.39
C GLU A 85 11.60 -7.01 -3.39
N LYS A 86 11.80 -5.83 -2.80
CA LYS A 86 12.83 -5.63 -1.77
C LYS A 86 12.52 -6.40 -0.50
N VAL A 87 11.25 -6.48 -0.10
CA VAL A 87 10.84 -7.25 1.07
C VAL A 87 11.06 -8.73 0.83
N LEU A 88 10.60 -9.25 -0.30
CA LEU A 88 10.73 -10.67 -0.64
C LEU A 88 12.18 -11.13 -0.76
N ALA A 89 13.07 -10.25 -1.23
CA ALA A 89 14.52 -10.57 -1.34
C ALA A 89 15.18 -10.90 0.00
N HIS A 90 14.57 -10.52 1.13
CA HIS A 90 15.05 -10.83 2.48
C HIS A 90 14.39 -12.06 3.12
N HIS A 91 13.52 -12.76 2.38
CA HIS A 91 12.81 -13.94 2.87
C HIS A 91 13.28 -15.22 2.16
N SER A 92 14.32 -15.87 2.70
CA SER A 92 14.84 -17.15 2.22
C SER A 92 13.87 -18.32 2.44
N ASN A 93 12.93 -18.15 3.36
CA ASN A 93 11.92 -19.12 3.75
C ASN A 93 10.65 -19.11 2.86
N LEU A 94 10.64 -18.27 1.81
CA LEU A 94 9.51 -18.14 0.89
C LEU A 94 9.97 -18.28 -0.57
N LYS A 95 9.22 -19.08 -1.32
CA LYS A 95 9.36 -19.20 -2.78
C LYS A 95 8.18 -18.55 -3.46
N VAL A 96 8.43 -17.57 -4.33
CA VAL A 96 7.37 -16.95 -5.13
C VAL A 96 6.96 -17.90 -6.25
N LEU A 97 5.69 -18.30 -6.25
CA LEU A 97 5.11 -19.16 -7.28
C LEU A 97 4.49 -18.33 -8.40
N HIS A 98 3.70 -17.31 -8.04
CA HIS A 98 3.01 -16.45 -9.00
C HIS A 98 3.06 -15.00 -8.58
N LYS A 99 3.17 -14.10 -9.58
CA LYS A 99 3.02 -12.66 -9.43
C LYS A 99 1.65 -12.24 -9.99
N LEU A 100 0.89 -11.51 -9.20
CA LEU A 100 -0.46 -11.06 -9.53
C LEU A 100 -0.48 -9.55 -9.71
N ARG A 101 -0.85 -9.09 -10.89
CA ARG A 101 -1.01 -7.67 -11.19
C ARG A 101 -2.44 -7.23 -10.82
N PRO A 102 -2.62 -6.21 -9.98
CA PRO A 102 -3.96 -5.69 -9.70
C PRO A 102 -4.51 -4.96 -10.93
N LEU A 103 -5.80 -5.12 -11.19
CA LEU A 103 -6.55 -4.39 -12.21
C LEU A 103 -7.33 -3.24 -11.57
N CYS A 104 -7.83 -3.46 -10.37
CA CYS A 104 -8.62 -2.50 -9.62
C CYS A 104 -8.33 -2.65 -8.12
N VAL A 105 -8.36 -1.53 -7.41
CA VAL A 105 -8.25 -1.47 -5.96
C VAL A 105 -9.39 -0.64 -5.41
N VAL A 106 -10.13 -1.21 -4.46
CA VAL A 106 -11.17 -0.51 -3.70
C VAL A 106 -10.69 -0.31 -2.28
N MET A 107 -10.61 0.93 -1.85
CA MET A 107 -10.12 1.30 -0.52
C MET A 107 -11.18 2.09 0.25
N ALA A 108 -11.25 1.88 1.55
CA ALA A 108 -12.02 2.76 2.42
C ALA A 108 -11.47 4.19 2.32
N GLY A 109 -12.36 5.18 2.16
CA GLY A 109 -11.97 6.57 2.02
C GLY A 109 -13.08 7.41 1.41
N ARG A 110 -12.89 8.72 1.32
CA ARG A 110 -13.82 9.58 0.62
C ARG A 110 -13.55 9.50 -0.89
N GLU A 111 -14.54 9.03 -1.65
CA GLU A 111 -14.62 9.41 -3.06
C GLU A 111 -15.14 10.83 -3.15
N ILE A 112 -14.37 11.70 -3.80
CA ILE A 112 -14.76 13.12 -3.98
C ILE A 112 -15.98 13.25 -4.91
N SER A 113 -16.28 12.23 -5.73
CA SER A 113 -17.29 12.33 -6.80
C SER A 113 -18.57 11.50 -6.61
N LEU A 114 -18.64 10.62 -5.63
CA LEU A 114 -19.84 9.81 -5.40
C LEU A 114 -20.21 9.84 -3.92
N ARG A 115 -21.44 10.27 -3.61
CA ARG A 115 -22.05 10.01 -2.31
C ARG A 115 -22.15 8.51 -2.15
N ASP A 116 -21.34 7.96 -1.27
CA ASP A 116 -21.47 6.58 -0.86
C ASP A 116 -22.78 6.43 -0.05
N PRO A 117 -23.81 5.74 -0.58
CA PRO A 117 -25.09 5.61 0.10
C PRO A 117 -25.02 4.73 1.36
N TYR A 118 -23.89 4.08 1.63
CA TYR A 118 -23.65 3.20 2.77
C TYR A 118 -22.66 3.77 3.79
N LYS A 119 -22.32 5.05 3.67
CA LYS A 119 -21.48 5.74 4.64
C LYS A 119 -22.33 6.57 5.56
N ASP A 120 -22.49 6.09 6.80
CA ASP A 120 -23.01 6.87 7.92
C ASP A 120 -22.10 8.04 8.30
#